data_bb34a41a3b2f8f32d5446de89a2b0246
#
_entry.id   bb34a41a3b2f8f32d5446de89a2b0246
#
_cell.length_a   1.000
_cell.length_b   1.000
_cell.length_c   1.000
_cell.angle_alpha   90.00
_cell.angle_beta   90.00
_cell.angle_gamma   90.00
#
_symmetry.space_group_name_H-M   'P 1'
#
loop_
_entity.id
_entity.type
_entity.pdbx_description
1 polymer ?
#
loop_
_entity_poly.entity_id
_entity_poly.type
_entity_poly.pdbx_seq_one_letter_code
_entity_poly.pdbx_strand_id
1 'polypeptide(L)'
;MNPSPNTQHPTPSSLPYREGRGGSFIFETRMEVRDYECDIEGIVNNANYLHYIEHTRHLFLRSLGASFADMHQKGVDAVVARMNLQYKIPLRCDDEFISRLALRKEGIRYIFHQDLYRASDEQLCFRAKVELVCLVNGRLAESSEYDEIFKKYIEE
;
A
#
# COMPACT_ATOMS: atom_id res chain seq x y z
N MET A 1 -20.01 -26.45 -16.69
CA MET A 1 -19.97 -25.06 -16.22
C MET A 1 -19.24 -25.01 -14.91
N ASN A 2 -18.02 -24.51 -14.89
CA ASN A 2 -17.33 -24.24 -13.64
C ASN A 2 -17.90 -22.94 -13.05
N PRO A 3 -18.34 -22.93 -11.81
CA PRO A 3 -18.70 -21.68 -11.17
C PRO A 3 -17.45 -20.81 -11.08
N SER A 4 -17.60 -19.56 -11.50
CA SER A 4 -16.56 -18.56 -11.32
C SER A 4 -16.10 -18.54 -9.87
N PRO A 5 -14.80 -18.49 -9.59
CA PRO A 5 -14.37 -18.32 -8.21
C PRO A 5 -14.98 -17.05 -7.67
N ASN A 6 -15.74 -17.21 -6.61
CA ASN A 6 -16.31 -16.10 -5.86
C ASN A 6 -15.14 -15.29 -5.28
N THR A 7 -14.77 -14.23 -5.96
CA THR A 7 -13.80 -13.27 -5.45
C THR A 7 -14.48 -12.43 -4.37
N GLN A 8 -14.77 -13.06 -3.24
CA GLN A 8 -15.00 -12.31 -2.03
C GLN A 8 -13.65 -11.69 -1.66
N HIS A 9 -13.51 -10.39 -1.89
CA HIS A 9 -12.44 -9.64 -1.29
C HIS A 9 -12.54 -9.83 0.22
N PRO A 10 -11.51 -10.38 0.87
CA PRO A 10 -11.55 -10.51 2.32
C PRO A 10 -11.77 -9.13 2.92
N THR A 11 -12.68 -9.05 3.87
CA THR A 11 -12.83 -7.83 4.69
C THR A 11 -11.48 -7.47 5.29
N PRO A 12 -11.09 -6.19 5.31
CA PRO A 12 -9.86 -5.76 5.95
C PRO A 12 -9.77 -6.36 7.33
N SER A 13 -8.65 -6.99 7.64
CA SER A 13 -8.49 -7.62 8.94
C SER A 13 -8.59 -6.55 10.02
N SER A 14 -9.38 -6.83 11.04
CA SER A 14 -9.58 -5.94 12.20
C SER A 14 -8.37 -5.91 13.14
N LEU A 15 -7.22 -6.47 12.72
CA LEU A 15 -6.01 -6.44 13.53
C LEU A 15 -5.47 -5.01 13.60
N PRO A 16 -5.35 -4.45 14.81
CA PRO A 16 -4.83 -3.10 14.95
C PRO A 16 -3.37 -3.02 14.48
N TYR A 17 -3.06 -1.98 13.77
CA TYR A 17 -1.68 -1.63 13.46
C TYR A 17 -0.92 -1.37 14.77
N ARG A 18 0.03 -2.26 15.09
CA ARG A 18 0.79 -2.20 16.36
C ARG A 18 2.11 -1.45 16.21
N GLU A 19 2.06 -0.20 15.91
CA GLU A 19 3.14 0.74 16.21
C GLU A 19 2.57 1.97 16.88
N GLY A 20 2.42 1.91 18.18
CA GLY A 20 2.36 3.07 19.08
C GLY A 20 1.35 4.20 18.80
N ARG A 21 0.54 4.10 17.76
CA ARG A 21 -0.47 5.10 17.39
C ARG A 21 -1.65 4.40 16.75
N GLY A 22 -2.77 4.40 17.44
CA GLY A 22 -3.97 3.70 17.08
C GLY A 22 -4.47 3.97 15.66
N GLY A 23 -4.18 3.06 14.75
CA GLY A 23 -4.74 2.99 13.43
C GLY A 23 -5.01 1.53 13.07
N SER A 24 -6.04 1.27 12.29
CA SER A 24 -6.32 -0.03 11.73
C SER A 24 -5.99 -0.02 10.25
N PHE A 25 -5.65 -1.20 9.71
CA PHE A 25 -5.57 -1.36 8.26
C PHE A 25 -6.94 -1.12 7.63
N ILE A 26 -6.95 -0.38 6.54
CA ILE A 26 -8.17 0.03 5.83
C ILE A 26 -8.33 -0.65 4.49
N PHE A 27 -7.27 -1.30 4.00
CA PHE A 27 -7.26 -1.98 2.71
C PHE A 27 -6.25 -3.11 2.74
N GLU A 28 -6.58 -4.20 2.06
CA GLU A 28 -5.64 -5.29 1.83
C GLU A 28 -5.85 -5.92 0.46
N THR A 29 -4.78 -6.49 -0.07
CA THR A 29 -4.78 -7.25 -1.31
C THR A 29 -3.85 -8.43 -1.20
N ARG A 30 -4.17 -9.51 -1.92
CA ARG A 30 -3.37 -10.71 -1.96
C ARG A 30 -2.53 -10.73 -3.22
N MET A 31 -1.26 -11.08 -3.07
CA MET A 31 -0.30 -11.17 -4.16
C MET A 31 0.49 -12.47 -4.08
N GLU A 32 1.08 -12.87 -5.18
CA GLU A 32 1.97 -14.01 -5.29
C GLU A 32 3.33 -13.54 -5.78
N VAL A 33 4.40 -14.06 -5.16
CA VAL A 33 5.77 -13.81 -5.61
C VAL A 33 6.02 -14.54 -6.91
N ARG A 34 6.49 -13.84 -7.92
CA ARG A 34 6.84 -14.39 -9.22
C ARG A 34 8.32 -14.74 -9.27
N ASP A 35 8.68 -15.76 -10.03
CA ASP A 35 10.06 -16.25 -10.11
C ASP A 35 11.07 -15.19 -10.55
N TYR A 36 10.70 -14.33 -11.50
CA TYR A 36 11.56 -13.23 -11.96
C TYR A 36 11.74 -12.08 -10.94
N GLU A 37 11.00 -12.11 -9.84
CA GLU A 37 11.14 -11.14 -8.76
C GLU A 37 12.19 -11.56 -7.73
N CYS A 38 12.66 -12.80 -7.82
CA CYS A 38 13.64 -13.36 -6.91
C CYS A 38 15.06 -13.22 -7.46
N ASP A 39 16.01 -13.10 -6.53
CA ASP A 39 17.44 -13.12 -6.84
C ASP A 39 17.99 -14.57 -6.88
N ILE A 40 19.30 -14.69 -7.05
CA ILE A 40 19.97 -15.98 -7.14
C ILE A 40 19.84 -16.83 -5.86
N GLU A 41 19.58 -16.19 -4.72
CA GLU A 41 19.38 -16.87 -3.44
C GLU A 41 17.95 -17.39 -3.26
N GLY A 42 17.07 -17.15 -4.23
CA GLY A 42 15.68 -17.61 -4.19
C GLY A 42 14.78 -16.79 -3.30
N ILE A 43 15.21 -15.62 -2.87
CA ILE A 43 14.42 -14.66 -2.12
C ILE A 43 14.08 -13.45 -2.98
N VAL A 44 12.98 -12.78 -2.67
CA VAL A 44 12.57 -11.57 -3.37
C VAL A 44 13.67 -10.51 -3.29
N ASN A 45 14.06 -9.98 -4.46
CA ASN A 45 14.99 -8.87 -4.51
C ASN A 45 14.44 -7.67 -3.73
N ASN A 46 15.29 -7.05 -2.92
CA ASN A 46 14.87 -5.96 -2.02
C ASN A 46 14.14 -4.80 -2.73
N ALA A 47 14.46 -4.51 -3.97
CA ALA A 47 13.79 -3.46 -4.75
C ALA A 47 12.33 -3.82 -5.09
N ASN A 48 12.00 -5.09 -5.22
CA ASN A 48 10.65 -5.54 -5.58
C ASN A 48 9.62 -5.31 -4.47
N TYR A 49 10.05 -5.23 -3.22
CA TYR A 49 9.16 -4.86 -2.12
C TYR A 49 8.54 -3.47 -2.33
N LEU A 50 9.31 -2.54 -2.90
CA LEU A 50 8.81 -1.21 -3.25
C LEU A 50 7.74 -1.27 -4.32
N HIS A 51 7.88 -2.15 -5.31
CA HIS A 51 6.85 -2.37 -6.33
C HIS A 51 5.57 -2.94 -5.74
N TYR A 52 5.67 -3.87 -4.79
CA TYR A 52 4.50 -4.44 -4.12
C TYR A 52 3.70 -3.37 -3.37
N ILE A 53 4.37 -2.54 -2.58
CA ILE A 53 3.68 -1.51 -1.80
C ILE A 53 3.15 -0.38 -2.68
N GLU A 54 3.83 -0.02 -3.74
CA GLU A 54 3.33 0.95 -4.73
C GLU A 54 2.06 0.42 -5.41
N HIS A 55 2.09 -0.82 -5.87
CA HIS A 55 0.93 -1.44 -6.49
C HIS A 55 -0.28 -1.47 -5.54
N THR A 56 -0.04 -1.75 -4.26
CA THR A 56 -1.09 -1.73 -3.24
C THR A 56 -1.71 -0.34 -3.11
N ARG A 57 -0.91 0.72 -3.11
CA ARG A 57 -1.44 2.10 -3.10
C ARG A 57 -2.28 2.40 -4.34
N HIS A 58 -1.86 1.94 -5.52
CA HIS A 58 -2.62 2.09 -6.76
C HIS A 58 -3.97 1.37 -6.71
N LEU A 59 -3.99 0.14 -6.22
CA LEU A 59 -5.23 -0.63 -6.05
C LEU A 59 -6.15 0.01 -5.03
N PHE A 60 -5.60 0.53 -3.94
CA PHE A 60 -6.38 1.25 -2.93
C PHE A 60 -7.06 2.47 -3.55
N LEU A 61 -6.32 3.29 -4.28
CA LEU A 61 -6.88 4.49 -4.92
C LEU A 61 -7.98 4.13 -5.91
N ARG A 62 -7.79 3.08 -6.72
CA ARG A 62 -8.81 2.57 -7.65
C ARG A 62 -10.06 2.10 -6.92
N SER A 63 -9.91 1.49 -5.74
CA SER A 63 -11.05 1.05 -4.94
C SER A 63 -11.93 2.22 -4.48
N LEU A 64 -11.37 3.43 -4.45
CA LEU A 64 -12.07 4.66 -4.13
C LEU A 64 -12.61 5.39 -5.37
N GLY A 65 -12.52 4.77 -6.54
CA GLY A 65 -13.00 5.35 -7.81
C GLY A 65 -12.07 6.38 -8.43
N ALA A 66 -10.79 6.38 -8.04
CA ALA A 66 -9.79 7.31 -8.53
C ALA A 66 -8.55 6.60 -9.06
N SER A 67 -7.63 7.33 -9.67
CA SER A 67 -6.31 6.83 -10.05
C SER A 67 -5.28 7.96 -10.00
N PHE A 68 -4.04 7.60 -9.78
CA PHE A 68 -2.93 8.57 -9.83
C PHE A 68 -2.79 9.20 -11.22
N ALA A 69 -3.06 8.43 -12.27
CA ALA A 69 -3.01 8.93 -13.65
C ALA A 69 -4.07 10.01 -13.91
N ASP A 70 -5.30 9.79 -13.45
CA ASP A 70 -6.38 10.78 -13.59
C ASP A 70 -6.07 12.05 -12.81
N MET A 71 -5.52 11.91 -11.62
CA MET A 71 -5.10 13.05 -10.81
C MET A 71 -3.98 13.84 -11.49
N HIS A 72 -3.01 13.16 -12.09
CA HIS A 72 -1.95 13.81 -12.86
C HIS A 72 -2.51 14.66 -14.00
N GLN A 73 -3.52 14.17 -14.71
CA GLN A 73 -4.17 14.94 -15.79
C GLN A 73 -4.85 16.21 -15.28
N LYS A 74 -5.26 16.23 -14.01
CA LYS A 74 -5.82 17.41 -13.34
C LYS A 74 -4.74 18.35 -12.78
N GLY A 75 -3.46 18.03 -13.00
CA GLY A 75 -2.35 18.79 -12.50
C GLY A 75 -2.01 18.52 -11.03
N VAL A 76 -2.47 17.39 -10.48
CA VAL A 76 -2.24 17.00 -9.08
C VAL A 76 -1.45 15.71 -9.04
N ASP A 77 -0.25 15.77 -8.50
CA ASP A 77 0.63 14.63 -8.34
C ASP A 77 0.87 14.33 -6.87
N ALA A 78 0.77 13.05 -6.50
CA ALA A 78 1.21 12.56 -5.20
C ALA A 78 2.59 11.92 -5.37
N VAL A 79 3.59 12.48 -4.72
CA VAL A 79 4.97 12.02 -4.86
C VAL A 79 5.53 11.58 -3.51
N VAL A 80 6.39 10.57 -3.54
CA VAL A 80 7.06 10.07 -2.33
C VAL A 80 8.10 11.10 -1.89
N ALA A 81 7.95 11.59 -0.66
CA ALA A 81 8.90 12.48 -0.03
C ALA A 81 9.87 11.72 0.89
N ARG A 82 9.41 10.66 1.53
CA ARG A 82 10.20 9.89 2.48
C ARG A 82 9.66 8.48 2.61
N MET A 83 10.56 7.52 2.77
CA MET A 83 10.23 6.14 3.11
C MET A 83 11.09 5.66 4.29
N ASN A 84 10.47 4.91 5.17
CA ASN A 84 11.17 4.10 6.18
C ASN A 84 10.79 2.64 5.93
N LEU A 85 11.78 1.80 5.67
CA LEU A 85 11.58 0.41 5.26
C LEU A 85 12.24 -0.52 6.27
N GLN A 86 11.54 -1.60 6.61
CA GLN A 86 12.06 -2.65 7.47
C GLN A 86 11.87 -4.00 6.80
N TYR A 87 12.98 -4.66 6.49
CA TYR A 87 13.01 -6.02 5.96
C TYR A 87 13.07 -7.00 7.13
N LYS A 88 12.06 -7.85 7.27
CA LYS A 88 11.95 -8.79 8.40
C LYS A 88 12.30 -10.20 7.95
N ILE A 89 11.34 -10.96 7.47
CA ILE A 89 11.50 -12.32 6.99
C ILE A 89 11.42 -12.31 5.46
N PRO A 90 12.40 -12.88 4.74
CA PRO A 90 12.35 -12.86 3.28
C PRO A 90 11.13 -13.59 2.71
N LEU A 91 10.48 -12.98 1.74
CA LEU A 91 9.56 -13.67 0.85
C LEU A 91 10.37 -14.46 -0.18
N ARG A 92 9.86 -15.63 -0.54
CA ARG A 92 10.49 -16.56 -1.48
C ARG A 92 9.63 -16.75 -2.71
N CYS A 93 10.24 -17.32 -3.74
CA CYS A 93 9.52 -17.71 -4.96
C CYS A 93 8.28 -18.53 -4.62
N ASP A 94 7.18 -18.25 -5.29
CA ASP A 94 5.86 -18.88 -5.13
C ASP A 94 5.16 -18.62 -3.78
N ASP A 95 5.75 -17.86 -2.87
CA ASP A 95 5.04 -17.42 -1.68
C ASP A 95 3.85 -16.54 -2.07
N GLU A 96 2.72 -16.77 -1.41
CA GLU A 96 1.61 -15.82 -1.39
C GLU A 96 1.74 -14.92 -0.16
N PHE A 97 1.38 -13.67 -0.32
CA PHE A 97 1.41 -12.72 0.78
C PHE A 97 0.21 -11.77 0.73
N ILE A 98 -0.07 -11.20 1.88
CA ILE A 98 -1.14 -10.22 2.05
C ILE A 98 -0.49 -8.87 2.27
N SER A 99 -0.80 -7.92 1.39
CA SER A 99 -0.36 -6.53 1.50
C SER A 99 -1.46 -5.70 2.14
N ARG A 100 -1.16 -5.10 3.28
CA ARG A 100 -2.09 -4.30 4.07
C ARG A 100 -1.66 -2.86 4.13
N LEU A 101 -2.63 -1.97 4.20
CA LEU A 101 -2.40 -0.54 4.13
C LEU A 101 -3.26 0.19 5.15
N ALA A 102 -2.65 1.13 5.87
CA ALA A 102 -3.32 2.12 6.70
C ALA A 102 -2.92 3.52 6.22
N LEU A 103 -3.77 4.49 6.44
CA LEU A 103 -3.56 5.86 5.98
C LEU A 103 -3.89 6.85 7.08
N ARG A 104 -3.07 7.88 7.20
CA ARG A 104 -3.36 9.06 8.01
C ARG A 104 -2.79 10.30 7.33
N LYS A 105 -3.24 11.47 7.77
CA LYS A 105 -2.69 12.75 7.32
C LYS A 105 -1.97 13.44 8.46
N GLU A 106 -0.77 13.93 8.21
CA GLU A 106 0.01 14.78 9.11
C GLU A 106 0.45 16.04 8.36
N GLY A 107 -0.10 17.19 8.72
CA GLY A 107 0.17 18.43 8.00
C GLY A 107 -0.20 18.29 6.53
N ILE A 108 0.76 18.51 5.64
CA ILE A 108 0.56 18.36 4.19
C ILE A 108 0.86 16.95 3.69
N ARG A 109 1.22 16.02 4.56
CA ARG A 109 1.67 14.67 4.19
C ARG A 109 0.57 13.65 4.36
N TYR A 110 0.43 12.77 3.38
CA TYR A 110 -0.31 11.52 3.50
C TYR A 110 0.67 10.42 3.90
N ILE A 111 0.39 9.75 5.00
CA ILE A 111 1.27 8.74 5.57
C ILE A 111 0.61 7.38 5.42
N PHE A 112 1.23 6.54 4.59
CA PHE A 112 0.81 5.15 4.40
C PHE A 112 1.67 4.24 5.25
N HIS A 113 1.04 3.48 6.13
CA HIS A 113 1.67 2.35 6.80
C HIS A 113 1.30 1.09 6.03
N GLN A 114 2.31 0.38 5.56
CA GLN A 114 2.11 -0.79 4.70
C GLN A 114 2.91 -1.98 5.22
N ASP A 115 2.21 -3.09 5.43
CA ASP A 115 2.79 -4.33 5.88
C ASP A 115 2.57 -5.43 4.85
N LEU A 116 3.56 -6.31 4.71
CA LEU A 116 3.44 -7.53 3.91
C LEU A 116 3.56 -8.73 4.86
N TYR A 117 2.53 -9.59 4.85
CA TYR A 117 2.48 -10.81 5.65
C TYR A 117 2.49 -12.03 4.74
N ARG A 118 3.37 -12.98 5.00
CA ARG A 118 3.34 -14.26 4.28
C ARG A 118 2.04 -15.00 4.61
N ALA A 119 1.31 -15.44 3.57
CA ALA A 119 -0.03 -15.99 3.76
C ALA A 119 -0.02 -17.34 4.48
N SER A 120 1.03 -18.16 4.28
CA SER A 120 1.10 -19.51 4.84
C SER A 120 1.21 -19.56 6.37
N ASP A 121 1.86 -18.57 6.99
CA ASP A 121 2.14 -18.56 8.43
C ASP A 121 1.84 -17.20 9.09
N GLU A 122 1.32 -16.24 8.33
CA GLU A 122 1.00 -14.87 8.78
C GLU A 122 2.19 -14.11 9.39
N GLN A 123 3.41 -14.50 9.05
CA GLN A 123 4.62 -13.82 9.51
C GLN A 123 4.80 -12.48 8.78
N LEU A 124 5.15 -11.45 9.55
CA LEU A 124 5.47 -10.14 8.99
C LEU A 124 6.80 -10.22 8.24
N CYS A 125 6.77 -9.98 6.94
CA CYS A 125 7.95 -10.03 6.06
C CYS A 125 8.56 -8.66 5.79
N PHE A 126 7.72 -7.63 5.70
CA PHE A 126 8.15 -6.29 5.34
C PHE A 126 7.21 -5.25 5.94
N ARG A 127 7.80 -4.14 6.40
CA ARG A 127 7.03 -3.01 6.92
C ARG A 127 7.55 -1.72 6.33
N ALA A 128 6.65 -0.86 5.89
CA ALA A 128 6.99 0.44 5.34
C ALA A 128 6.14 1.55 5.93
N LYS A 129 6.78 2.70 6.12
CA LYS A 129 6.10 3.98 6.32
C LYS A 129 6.45 4.84 5.11
N VAL A 130 5.44 5.21 4.34
CA VAL A 130 5.59 5.98 3.10
C VAL A 130 4.92 7.32 3.26
N GLU A 131 5.69 8.39 3.15
CA GLU A 131 5.18 9.74 3.27
C GLU A 131 5.07 10.37 1.87
N LEU A 132 3.83 10.70 1.48
CA LEU A 132 3.53 11.37 0.21
C LEU A 132 3.23 12.83 0.44
N VAL A 133 3.66 13.66 -0.49
CA VAL A 133 3.25 15.06 -0.61
C VAL A 133 2.61 15.30 -1.95
N CYS A 134 1.78 16.33 -2.05
CA CYS A 134 1.14 16.69 -3.31
C CYS A 134 1.86 17.85 -3.98
N LEU A 135 1.99 17.75 -5.30
CA LEU A 135 2.36 18.85 -6.17
C LEU A 135 1.12 19.25 -6.96
N VAL A 136 0.71 20.49 -6.81
CA VAL A 136 -0.41 21.07 -7.58
C VAL A 136 0.19 22.02 -8.61
N ASN A 137 0.03 21.68 -9.88
CA ASN A 137 0.66 22.39 -10.99
C ASN A 137 2.18 22.57 -10.79
N GLY A 138 2.83 21.50 -10.30
CA GLY A 138 4.27 21.45 -10.08
C GLY A 138 4.76 22.11 -8.80
N ARG A 139 3.87 22.60 -7.94
CA ARG A 139 4.22 23.24 -6.67
C ARG A 139 3.72 22.44 -5.47
N LEU A 140 4.55 22.37 -4.44
CA LEU A 140 4.18 21.76 -3.18
C LEU A 140 2.97 22.48 -2.57
N ALA A 141 1.88 21.76 -2.38
CA ALA A 141 0.64 22.30 -1.83
C ALA A 141 -0.24 21.20 -1.26
N GLU A 142 -1.21 21.57 -0.45
CA GLU A 142 -2.30 20.67 -0.10
C GLU A 142 -3.22 20.46 -1.31
N SER A 143 -3.77 19.26 -1.44
CA SER A 143 -4.69 18.91 -2.51
C SER A 143 -6.09 18.68 -1.94
N SER A 144 -7.02 19.54 -2.31
CA SER A 144 -8.43 19.33 -1.96
C SER A 144 -9.01 18.09 -2.63
N GLU A 145 -8.53 17.72 -3.83
CA GLU A 145 -8.97 16.51 -4.53
C GLU A 145 -8.58 15.26 -3.77
N TYR A 146 -7.32 15.14 -3.33
CA TYR A 146 -6.87 14.00 -2.54
C TYR A 146 -7.52 13.99 -1.16
N ASP A 147 -7.68 15.13 -0.51
CA ASP A 147 -8.37 15.24 0.77
C ASP A 147 -9.82 14.72 0.66
N GLU A 148 -10.50 15.04 -0.41
CA GLU A 148 -11.86 14.55 -0.64
C GLU A 148 -11.91 13.04 -0.89
N ILE A 149 -10.97 12.50 -1.68
CA ILE A 149 -10.88 11.06 -1.94
C ILE A 149 -10.60 10.28 -0.65
N PHE A 150 -9.73 10.80 0.21
CA PHE A 150 -9.31 10.14 1.44
C PHE A 150 -10.10 10.55 2.69
N LYS A 151 -11.08 11.40 2.54
CA LYS A 151 -11.83 12.04 3.64
C LYS A 151 -12.24 11.08 4.75
N LYS A 152 -12.81 9.93 4.38
CA LYS A 152 -13.27 8.91 5.32
C LYS A 152 -12.16 8.37 6.22
N TYR A 153 -10.91 8.42 5.78
CA TYR A 153 -9.76 7.81 6.45
C TYR A 153 -8.85 8.80 7.15
N ILE A 154 -8.94 10.09 6.82
CA ILE A 154 -8.05 11.13 7.35
C ILE A 154 -8.73 12.10 8.32
N GLU A 155 -10.05 12.13 8.34
CA GLU A 155 -10.82 12.87 9.34
C GLU A 155 -11.07 11.99 10.56
N GLU A 156 -10.55 12.40 11.69
CA GLU A 156 -10.90 11.85 13.02
C GLU A 156 -11.98 12.72 13.68
#